data_8af8386f3aba7d4b02debd8757efd0b1
#
_entry.id   8af8386f3aba7d4b02debd8757efd0b1
#
_cell.length_a   1.000
_cell.length_b   1.000
_cell.length_c   1.000
_cell.angle_alpha   90.00
_cell.angle_beta   90.00
_cell.angle_gamma   90.00
#
_symmetry.space_group_name_H-M   'P 1'
#
loop_
_entity.id
_entity.type
_entity.pdbx_description
1 polymer ?
#
loop_
_entity_poly.entity_id
_entity_poly.type
_entity_poly.pdbx_seq_one_letter_code
_entity_poly.pdbx_strand_id
1 'polypeptide(L)'
;MDAGHIPVLLHECIENLNIRPDGIYVDGTLGMGGHSEQIAGRLTTGTLIGIDRDETAIVRAGARLAPFGDRVQLVHGNFRDTAAILDRLGIGAVDGMLFDLGVSSPQLDETQRGFSYMHDAPLDMRMDATSGLSAWNVVNEWPESELKRIMYEYGEERYAPRIAGAIVRARAQQPIATTLELVDVIRSAMPGAALREKQHPAKRSFQAIRIAVNDELAAVREMMDTAPDKLRVGGRLCVISFHSLEDRIVKTGIARREHGCTCPREAPVCTCGFVQTLRSVSRKPILPGKEELECNPRARSAKLRVAERI
;
A
#
# COMPACT_ATOMS: atom_id res chain seq x y z
N MET A 1 -23.63 -13.11 -4.49
CA MET A 1 -23.51 -11.66 -4.29
C MET A 1 -22.68 -11.47 -3.04
N ASP A 2 -21.40 -11.22 -3.22
CA ASP A 2 -20.51 -10.96 -2.08
C ASP A 2 -21.02 -9.73 -1.33
N ALA A 3 -21.26 -9.89 -0.04
CA ALA A 3 -21.68 -8.80 0.84
C ALA A 3 -20.59 -7.72 0.78
N GLY A 4 -20.93 -6.67 0.07
CA GLY A 4 -20.23 -5.45 -0.29
C GLY A 4 -18.95 -5.09 0.45
N HIS A 5 -17.82 -5.46 -0.12
CA HIS A 5 -16.58 -4.74 0.18
C HIS A 5 -16.71 -3.30 -0.32
N ILE A 6 -16.79 -2.35 0.62
CA ILE A 6 -16.82 -0.91 0.30
C ILE A 6 -15.36 -0.45 0.19
N PRO A 7 -14.91 0.06 -0.98
CA PRO A 7 -13.57 0.63 -1.10
C PRO A 7 -13.38 1.79 -0.13
N VAL A 8 -12.18 1.90 0.43
CA VAL A 8 -11.87 2.93 1.42
C VAL A 8 -11.76 4.30 0.74
N LEU A 9 -12.38 5.34 1.33
CA LEU A 9 -12.36 6.72 0.80
C LEU A 9 -12.79 6.81 -0.67
N LEU A 10 -13.74 5.96 -1.08
CA LEU A 10 -14.16 5.84 -2.47
C LEU A 10 -14.59 7.17 -3.07
N HIS A 11 -15.48 7.88 -2.37
CA HIS A 11 -16.05 9.14 -2.83
C HIS A 11 -14.95 10.21 -2.98
N GLU A 12 -14.11 10.34 -1.97
CA GLU A 12 -13.02 11.29 -1.92
C GLU A 12 -11.97 11.02 -3.02
N CYS A 13 -11.67 9.74 -3.30
CA CYS A 13 -10.76 9.37 -4.40
C CYS A 13 -11.32 9.77 -5.75
N ILE A 14 -12.58 9.43 -6.01
CA ILE A 14 -13.22 9.70 -7.29
C ILE A 14 -13.39 11.21 -7.55
N GLU A 15 -13.74 11.99 -6.53
CA GLU A 15 -13.80 13.46 -6.63
C GLU A 15 -12.42 14.06 -6.92
N ASN A 16 -11.41 13.62 -6.16
CA ASN A 16 -10.07 14.19 -6.27
C ASN A 16 -9.31 13.75 -7.52
N LEU A 17 -9.62 12.59 -8.12
CA LEU A 17 -9.09 12.19 -9.42
C LEU A 17 -9.52 13.12 -10.55
N ASN A 18 -10.62 13.88 -10.38
CA ASN A 18 -11.12 14.83 -11.37
C ASN A 18 -11.30 14.18 -12.77
N ILE A 19 -12.06 13.10 -12.81
CA ILE A 19 -12.13 12.20 -13.96
C ILE A 19 -12.76 12.88 -15.18
N ARG A 20 -12.00 12.90 -16.28
CA ARG A 20 -12.48 13.31 -17.61
C ARG A 20 -12.93 12.08 -18.38
N PRO A 21 -14.06 12.14 -19.11
CA PRO A 21 -14.61 10.99 -19.82
C PRO A 21 -13.71 10.40 -20.91
N ASP A 22 -12.79 11.20 -21.45
CA ASP A 22 -11.81 10.85 -22.48
C ASP A 22 -10.39 10.60 -21.93
N GLY A 23 -10.19 10.70 -20.61
CA GLY A 23 -8.89 10.63 -19.96
C GLY A 23 -8.37 9.21 -19.82
N ILE A 24 -7.06 9.10 -19.52
CA ILE A 24 -6.37 7.84 -19.20
C ILE A 24 -6.06 7.82 -17.71
N TYR A 25 -6.48 6.76 -17.03
CA TYR A 25 -6.31 6.61 -15.58
C TYR A 25 -5.60 5.32 -15.24
N VAL A 26 -4.88 5.33 -14.12
CA VAL A 26 -4.23 4.15 -13.54
C VAL A 26 -4.81 3.90 -12.16
N ASP A 27 -5.24 2.68 -11.91
CA ASP A 27 -5.42 2.12 -10.58
C ASP A 27 -4.26 1.14 -10.35
N GLY A 28 -3.26 1.57 -9.57
CA GLY A 28 -2.04 0.80 -9.35
C GLY A 28 -2.17 -0.31 -8.30
N THR A 29 -3.35 -0.41 -7.67
CA THR A 29 -3.67 -1.34 -6.58
C THR A 29 -5.10 -1.86 -6.77
N LEU A 30 -5.30 -2.55 -7.89
CA LEU A 30 -6.61 -2.93 -8.41
C LEU A 30 -7.50 -3.66 -7.38
N GLY A 31 -6.91 -4.59 -6.60
CA GLY A 31 -7.62 -5.40 -5.63
C GLY A 31 -8.88 -6.06 -6.21
N MET A 32 -10.05 -5.79 -5.61
CA MET A 32 -11.35 -6.28 -6.09
C MET A 32 -11.98 -5.39 -7.17
N GLY A 33 -11.29 -4.35 -7.64
CA GLY A 33 -11.75 -3.46 -8.70
C GLY A 33 -12.81 -2.44 -8.26
N GLY A 34 -12.97 -2.18 -6.98
CA GLY A 34 -14.04 -1.29 -6.49
C GLY A 34 -13.84 0.17 -6.88
N HIS A 35 -12.64 0.72 -6.72
CA HIS A 35 -12.29 2.05 -7.23
C HIS A 35 -12.30 2.06 -8.76
N SER A 36 -11.72 1.04 -9.37
CA SER A 36 -11.64 0.85 -10.82
C SER A 36 -13.01 0.85 -11.50
N GLU A 37 -14.01 0.20 -10.92
CA GLU A 37 -15.38 0.21 -11.42
C GLU A 37 -15.97 1.62 -11.48
N GLN A 38 -15.75 2.41 -10.43
CA GLN A 38 -16.21 3.80 -10.37
C GLN A 38 -15.46 4.73 -11.34
N ILE A 39 -14.16 4.48 -11.56
CA ILE A 39 -13.39 5.19 -12.57
C ILE A 39 -13.90 4.82 -13.98
N ALA A 40 -13.95 3.52 -14.30
CA ALA A 40 -14.40 3.03 -15.61
C ALA A 40 -15.82 3.46 -15.96
N GLY A 41 -16.72 3.53 -14.96
CA GLY A 41 -18.10 4.00 -15.14
C GLY A 41 -18.22 5.47 -15.54
N ARG A 42 -17.19 6.29 -15.34
CA ARG A 42 -17.12 7.70 -15.73
C ARG A 42 -16.44 7.93 -17.08
N LEU A 43 -15.78 6.90 -17.60
CA LEU A 43 -15.11 6.98 -18.89
C LEU A 43 -16.09 6.67 -20.03
N THR A 44 -15.97 7.39 -21.14
CA THR A 44 -16.69 7.15 -22.39
C THR A 44 -15.76 6.63 -23.49
N THR A 45 -14.73 7.40 -23.82
CA THR A 45 -13.67 7.06 -24.77
C THR A 45 -12.30 6.91 -24.12
N GLY A 46 -12.19 7.25 -22.84
CA GLY A 46 -10.99 7.12 -22.07
C GLY A 46 -10.67 5.66 -21.68
N THR A 47 -9.50 5.45 -21.07
CA THR A 47 -8.99 4.12 -20.71
C THR A 47 -8.58 4.07 -19.25
N LEU A 48 -8.86 2.95 -18.59
CA LEU A 48 -8.36 2.59 -17.26
C LEU A 48 -7.34 1.47 -17.38
N ILE A 49 -6.18 1.67 -16.79
CA ILE A 49 -5.16 0.64 -16.59
C ILE A 49 -5.23 0.20 -15.12
N GLY A 50 -5.63 -1.05 -14.87
CA GLY A 50 -5.64 -1.66 -13.54
C GLY A 50 -4.39 -2.53 -13.35
N ILE A 51 -3.62 -2.28 -12.30
CA ILE A 51 -2.41 -3.03 -11.98
C ILE A 51 -2.58 -3.72 -10.64
N ASP A 52 -2.22 -4.99 -10.54
CA ASP A 52 -2.09 -5.68 -9.26
C ASP A 52 -0.98 -6.73 -9.33
N ARG A 53 -0.30 -6.93 -8.23
CA ARG A 53 0.71 -7.97 -8.06
C ARG A 53 0.12 -9.33 -7.69
N ASP A 54 -1.14 -9.39 -7.27
CA ASP A 54 -1.87 -10.60 -6.95
C ASP A 54 -2.68 -11.05 -8.17
N GLU A 55 -2.30 -12.16 -8.78
CA GLU A 55 -2.99 -12.70 -9.95
C GLU A 55 -4.47 -13.01 -9.66
N THR A 56 -4.78 -13.41 -8.42
CA THR A 56 -6.18 -13.66 -8.01
C THR A 56 -7.01 -12.37 -8.01
N ALA A 57 -6.40 -11.24 -7.66
CA ALA A 57 -7.04 -9.93 -7.76
C ALA A 57 -7.33 -9.56 -9.22
N ILE A 58 -6.38 -9.78 -10.13
CA ILE A 58 -6.56 -9.55 -11.58
C ILE A 58 -7.75 -10.35 -12.13
N VAL A 59 -7.87 -11.63 -11.78
CA VAL A 59 -8.97 -12.49 -12.23
C VAL A 59 -10.32 -11.99 -11.70
N ARG A 60 -10.39 -11.70 -10.40
CA ARG A 60 -11.64 -11.25 -9.73
C ARG A 60 -12.08 -9.87 -10.23
N ALA A 61 -11.16 -8.92 -10.29
CA ALA A 61 -11.46 -7.60 -10.82
C ALA A 61 -11.83 -7.66 -12.33
N GLY A 62 -11.19 -8.55 -13.09
CA GLY A 62 -11.53 -8.78 -14.50
C GLY A 62 -12.98 -9.17 -14.69
N ALA A 63 -13.52 -10.05 -13.87
CA ALA A 63 -14.94 -10.41 -13.92
C ALA A 63 -15.85 -9.21 -13.60
N ARG A 64 -15.50 -8.39 -12.61
CA ARG A 64 -16.24 -7.18 -12.23
C ARG A 64 -16.20 -6.09 -13.29
N LEU A 65 -15.06 -5.93 -13.95
CA LEU A 65 -14.81 -4.88 -14.92
C LEU A 65 -15.15 -5.28 -16.36
N ALA A 66 -15.51 -6.55 -16.61
CA ALA A 66 -15.90 -7.05 -17.92
C ALA A 66 -16.96 -6.21 -18.65
N PRO A 67 -17.97 -5.62 -17.98
CA PRO A 67 -18.97 -4.76 -18.65
C PRO A 67 -18.38 -3.51 -19.33
N PHE A 68 -17.17 -3.08 -18.95
CA PHE A 68 -16.53 -1.90 -19.52
C PHE A 68 -15.73 -2.18 -20.81
N GLY A 69 -15.52 -3.46 -21.15
CA GLY A 69 -14.87 -3.90 -22.39
C GLY A 69 -13.47 -3.31 -22.57
N ASP A 70 -13.16 -2.85 -23.78
CA ASP A 70 -11.85 -2.35 -24.18
C ASP A 70 -11.39 -1.07 -23.47
N ARG A 71 -12.28 -0.45 -22.69
CA ARG A 71 -11.90 0.72 -21.85
C ARG A 71 -11.09 0.35 -20.63
N VAL A 72 -10.96 -0.94 -20.31
CA VAL A 72 -10.20 -1.42 -19.16
C VAL A 72 -9.14 -2.40 -19.60
N GLN A 73 -7.89 -2.10 -19.24
CA GLN A 73 -6.76 -2.97 -19.45
C GLN A 73 -6.18 -3.39 -18.10
N LEU A 74 -6.12 -4.70 -17.85
CA LEU A 74 -5.57 -5.25 -16.61
C LEU A 74 -4.16 -5.76 -16.83
N VAL A 75 -3.27 -5.46 -15.88
CA VAL A 75 -1.85 -5.82 -15.93
C VAL A 75 -1.45 -6.48 -14.62
N HIS A 76 -0.98 -7.73 -14.68
CA HIS A 76 -0.30 -8.35 -13.56
C HIS A 76 1.08 -7.72 -13.40
N GLY A 77 1.33 -7.07 -12.27
CA GLY A 77 2.58 -6.36 -12.00
C GLY A 77 2.55 -5.59 -10.68
N ASN A 78 3.69 -5.05 -10.30
CA ASN A 78 3.80 -4.27 -9.09
C ASN A 78 3.62 -2.77 -9.40
N PHE A 79 2.90 -2.04 -8.57
CA PHE A 79 2.69 -0.60 -8.75
C PHE A 79 3.99 0.22 -8.74
N ARG A 80 5.09 -0.31 -8.18
CA ARG A 80 6.44 0.32 -8.28
C ARG A 80 6.86 0.52 -9.73
N ASP A 81 6.42 -0.39 -10.61
CA ASP A 81 6.76 -0.42 -12.02
C ASP A 81 5.77 0.35 -12.90
N THR A 82 4.87 1.16 -12.31
CA THR A 82 3.81 1.87 -13.05
C THR A 82 4.36 2.63 -14.26
N ALA A 83 5.46 3.36 -14.11
CA ALA A 83 6.05 4.11 -15.22
C ALA A 83 6.53 3.17 -16.36
N ALA A 84 7.22 2.09 -16.03
CA ALA A 84 7.69 1.10 -17.01
C ALA A 84 6.54 0.31 -17.65
N ILE A 85 5.47 0.05 -16.90
CA ILE A 85 4.25 -0.58 -17.42
C ILE A 85 3.60 0.34 -18.47
N LEU A 86 3.44 1.62 -18.17
CA LEU A 86 2.89 2.59 -19.11
C LEU A 86 3.74 2.70 -20.39
N ASP A 87 5.08 2.71 -20.25
CA ASP A 87 6.00 2.73 -21.40
C ASP A 87 5.82 1.48 -22.29
N ARG A 88 5.69 0.29 -21.71
CA ARG A 88 5.43 -0.96 -22.47
C ARG A 88 4.09 -0.93 -23.19
N LEU A 89 3.10 -0.25 -22.65
CA LEU A 89 1.78 -0.08 -23.26
C LEU A 89 1.75 1.04 -24.30
N GLY A 90 2.86 1.75 -24.52
CA GLY A 90 2.92 2.90 -25.43
C GLY A 90 2.20 4.15 -24.90
N ILE A 91 1.94 4.22 -23.59
CA ILE A 91 1.22 5.33 -22.94
C ILE A 91 2.25 6.31 -22.38
N GLY A 92 2.43 7.44 -23.04
CA GLY A 92 3.41 8.46 -22.62
C GLY A 92 3.04 9.19 -21.33
N ALA A 93 1.74 9.50 -21.15
CA ALA A 93 1.25 10.20 -19.96
C ALA A 93 -0.24 9.93 -19.71
N VAL A 94 -0.66 10.05 -18.44
CA VAL A 94 -2.02 9.77 -17.96
C VAL A 94 -2.62 10.97 -17.23
N ASP A 95 -3.94 11.00 -17.11
CA ASP A 95 -4.70 12.09 -16.50
C ASP A 95 -4.88 11.93 -14.99
N GLY A 96 -4.73 10.71 -14.48
CA GLY A 96 -4.76 10.48 -13.04
C GLY A 96 -4.28 9.09 -12.64
N MET A 97 -3.82 9.00 -11.41
CA MET A 97 -3.34 7.75 -10.79
C MET A 97 -3.92 7.61 -9.38
N LEU A 98 -4.37 6.42 -9.06
CA LEU A 98 -4.81 6.01 -7.73
C LEU A 98 -3.93 4.86 -7.23
N PHE A 99 -3.51 4.95 -5.98
CA PHE A 99 -2.83 3.89 -5.26
C PHE A 99 -3.49 3.73 -3.89
N ASP A 100 -4.16 2.60 -3.66
CA ASP A 100 -4.73 2.19 -2.37
C ASP A 100 -3.76 1.21 -1.71
N LEU A 101 -2.82 1.73 -0.90
CA LEU A 101 -1.69 0.96 -0.39
C LEU A 101 -2.13 -0.06 0.67
N GLY A 102 -1.30 -1.08 0.87
CA GLY A 102 -1.50 -2.10 1.90
C GLY A 102 -2.12 -3.39 1.38
N VAL A 103 -2.83 -4.11 2.25
CA VAL A 103 -3.42 -5.42 1.96
C VAL A 103 -4.85 -5.30 1.49
N SER A 104 -5.20 -6.06 0.47
CA SER A 104 -6.59 -6.16 0.03
C SER A 104 -7.44 -6.96 1.03
N SER A 105 -8.76 -6.72 1.01
CA SER A 105 -9.67 -7.44 1.91
C SER A 105 -9.63 -8.95 1.72
N PRO A 106 -9.62 -9.51 0.50
CA PRO A 106 -9.47 -10.95 0.32
C PRO A 106 -8.19 -11.51 0.96
N GLN A 107 -7.07 -10.79 0.87
CA GLN A 107 -5.83 -11.23 1.51
C GLN A 107 -5.94 -11.35 3.03
N LEU A 108 -6.75 -10.49 3.69
CA LEU A 108 -7.03 -10.58 5.12
C LEU A 108 -8.09 -11.64 5.45
N ASP A 109 -9.09 -11.82 4.59
CA ASP A 109 -10.24 -12.70 4.83
C ASP A 109 -9.92 -14.16 4.46
N GLU A 110 -9.03 -14.38 3.48
CA GLU A 110 -8.54 -15.71 3.12
C GLU A 110 -7.50 -16.17 4.15
N THR A 111 -7.98 -16.83 5.19
CA THR A 111 -7.17 -17.26 6.35
C THR A 111 -5.85 -17.92 5.93
N GLN A 112 -5.89 -18.80 4.91
CA GLN A 112 -4.71 -19.54 4.42
C GLN A 112 -3.56 -18.66 3.88
N ARG A 113 -3.80 -17.38 3.62
CA ARG A 113 -2.77 -16.43 3.19
C ARG A 113 -1.86 -15.95 4.34
N GLY A 114 -2.20 -16.25 5.60
CA GLY A 114 -1.37 -15.97 6.77
C GLY A 114 -1.19 -14.49 7.15
N PHE A 115 -2.02 -13.58 6.64
CA PHE A 115 -1.94 -12.14 7.00
C PHE A 115 -2.54 -11.82 8.37
N SER A 116 -3.42 -12.68 8.87
CA SER A 116 -4.14 -12.44 10.13
C SER A 116 -3.43 -13.07 11.33
N TYR A 117 -3.30 -12.31 12.41
CA TYR A 117 -2.88 -12.80 13.72
C TYR A 117 -4.05 -13.32 14.59
N MET A 118 -5.25 -13.37 14.04
CA MET A 118 -6.48 -13.80 14.74
C MET A 118 -6.88 -15.24 14.43
N HIS A 119 -6.37 -15.80 13.34
CA HIS A 119 -6.69 -17.13 12.86
C HIS A 119 -5.42 -17.91 12.59
N ASP A 120 -5.46 -19.21 12.83
CA ASP A 120 -4.32 -20.08 12.56
C ASP A 120 -4.20 -20.39 11.07
N ALA A 121 -2.98 -20.20 10.55
CA ALA A 121 -2.68 -20.38 9.14
C ALA A 121 -1.16 -20.55 8.93
N PRO A 122 -0.72 -21.09 7.79
CA PRO A 122 0.70 -21.06 7.43
C PRO A 122 1.29 -19.65 7.45
N LEU A 123 2.55 -19.52 7.86
CA LEU A 123 3.29 -18.25 7.81
C LEU A 123 3.68 -17.91 6.36
N ASP A 124 2.74 -17.41 5.57
CA ASP A 124 2.98 -17.03 4.17
C ASP A 124 3.15 -15.51 4.02
N MET A 125 2.11 -14.73 4.15
CA MET A 125 2.03 -13.26 4.03
C MET A 125 2.48 -12.71 2.65
N ARG A 126 2.65 -13.53 1.62
CA ARG A 126 2.97 -13.05 0.27
C ARG A 126 1.74 -12.45 -0.39
N MET A 127 1.85 -11.24 -0.90
CA MET A 127 0.81 -10.63 -1.76
C MET A 127 0.85 -11.26 -3.15
N ASP A 128 2.05 -11.50 -3.67
CA ASP A 128 2.31 -12.26 -4.89
C ASP A 128 2.72 -13.69 -4.52
N ALA A 129 1.86 -14.68 -4.78
CA ALA A 129 2.12 -16.08 -4.45
C ALA A 129 3.30 -16.69 -5.24
N THR A 130 3.73 -16.06 -6.32
CA THR A 130 4.89 -16.51 -7.12
C THR A 130 6.22 -16.04 -6.52
N SER A 131 6.21 -15.10 -5.56
CA SER A 131 7.40 -14.65 -4.85
C SER A 131 8.04 -15.77 -4.03
N GLY A 132 9.37 -15.82 -4.00
CA GLY A 132 10.12 -16.82 -3.23
C GLY A 132 10.19 -16.57 -1.73
N LEU A 133 10.08 -15.31 -1.27
CA LEU A 133 10.21 -14.94 0.14
C LEU A 133 8.83 -14.95 0.82
N SER A 134 8.69 -15.77 1.87
CA SER A 134 7.49 -15.85 2.71
C SER A 134 7.76 -15.40 4.15
N ALA A 135 6.71 -15.22 4.95
CA ALA A 135 6.85 -14.95 6.38
C ALA A 135 7.56 -16.10 7.12
N TRP A 136 7.41 -17.33 6.65
CA TRP A 136 8.12 -18.48 7.18
C TRP A 136 9.64 -18.30 7.05
N ASN A 137 10.14 -17.88 5.88
CA ASN A 137 11.58 -17.64 5.68
C ASN A 137 12.08 -16.50 6.58
N VAL A 138 11.34 -15.38 6.65
CA VAL A 138 11.70 -14.26 7.52
C VAL A 138 11.81 -14.70 8.97
N VAL A 139 10.83 -15.44 9.49
CA VAL A 139 10.78 -15.87 10.89
C VAL A 139 11.82 -16.95 11.20
N ASN A 140 11.99 -17.93 10.30
CA ASN A 140 12.81 -19.10 10.60
C ASN A 140 14.27 -19.00 10.12
N GLU A 141 14.58 -18.16 9.13
CA GLU A 141 15.90 -18.15 8.52
C GLU A 141 16.68 -16.85 8.77
N TRP A 142 15.99 -15.69 8.95
CA TRP A 142 16.67 -14.42 9.09
C TRP A 142 17.46 -14.31 10.41
N PRO A 143 18.62 -13.64 10.42
CA PRO A 143 19.38 -13.41 11.65
C PRO A 143 18.62 -12.52 12.64
N GLU A 144 18.90 -12.69 13.95
CA GLU A 144 18.25 -11.91 15.01
C GLU A 144 18.36 -10.40 14.80
N SER A 145 19.51 -9.94 14.29
CA SER A 145 19.76 -8.53 13.97
C SER A 145 18.76 -7.99 12.95
N GLU A 146 18.45 -8.76 11.89
CA GLU A 146 17.50 -8.37 10.86
C GLU A 146 16.06 -8.42 11.36
N LEU A 147 15.67 -9.45 12.12
CA LEU A 147 14.37 -9.50 12.78
C LEU A 147 14.16 -8.29 13.69
N LYS A 148 15.14 -7.96 14.51
CA LYS A 148 15.12 -6.77 15.37
C LYS A 148 14.99 -5.49 14.54
N ARG A 149 15.77 -5.36 13.46
CA ARG A 149 15.75 -4.19 12.57
C ARG A 149 14.37 -3.96 11.97
N ILE A 150 13.76 -4.99 11.32
CA ILE A 150 12.46 -4.83 10.70
C ILE A 150 11.36 -4.53 11.73
N MET A 151 11.40 -5.13 12.91
CA MET A 151 10.44 -4.84 13.97
C MET A 151 10.54 -3.39 14.45
N TYR A 152 11.73 -2.81 14.53
CA TYR A 152 11.89 -1.39 14.83
C TYR A 152 11.48 -0.49 13.68
N GLU A 153 12.02 -0.75 12.49
CA GLU A 153 11.85 0.15 11.34
C GLU A 153 10.47 0.06 10.70
N TYR A 154 9.91 -1.16 10.59
CA TYR A 154 8.65 -1.43 9.89
C TYR A 154 7.46 -1.63 10.83
N GLY A 155 7.72 -2.11 12.05
CA GLY A 155 6.69 -2.30 13.06
C GLY A 155 6.55 -1.13 14.04
N GLU A 156 7.54 -0.26 14.13
CA GLU A 156 7.65 0.74 15.21
C GLU A 156 7.47 0.04 16.59
N GLU A 157 8.03 -1.21 16.72
CA GLU A 157 7.82 -2.10 17.87
C GLU A 157 8.91 -1.88 18.93
N ARG A 158 8.53 -1.33 20.07
CA ARG A 158 9.47 -1.02 21.18
C ARG A 158 10.08 -2.25 21.85
N TYR A 159 9.42 -3.41 21.75
CA TYR A 159 9.90 -4.67 22.31
C TYR A 159 10.68 -5.52 21.29
N ALA A 160 11.07 -4.94 20.16
CA ALA A 160 11.76 -5.61 19.05
C ALA A 160 12.93 -6.52 19.50
N PRO A 161 13.83 -6.12 20.42
CA PRO A 161 14.93 -7.00 20.84
C PRO A 161 14.45 -8.26 21.56
N ARG A 162 13.43 -8.12 22.41
CA ARG A 162 12.87 -9.26 23.17
C ARG A 162 12.15 -10.23 22.26
N ILE A 163 11.36 -9.70 21.31
CA ILE A 163 10.60 -10.49 20.35
C ILE A 163 11.55 -11.21 19.40
N ALA A 164 12.54 -10.53 18.82
CA ALA A 164 13.53 -11.14 17.93
C ALA A 164 14.30 -12.27 18.63
N GLY A 165 14.79 -12.04 19.84
CA GLY A 165 15.45 -13.08 20.64
C GLY A 165 14.54 -14.24 21.02
N ALA A 166 13.24 -13.99 21.26
CA ALA A 166 12.27 -15.07 21.54
C ALA A 166 12.00 -15.92 20.29
N ILE A 167 11.86 -15.30 19.11
CA ILE A 167 11.72 -16.02 17.85
C ILE A 167 12.93 -16.92 17.60
N VAL A 168 14.15 -16.38 17.75
CA VAL A 168 15.38 -17.16 17.53
C VAL A 168 15.49 -18.34 18.50
N ARG A 169 15.11 -18.15 19.76
CA ARG A 169 15.10 -19.27 20.74
C ARG A 169 14.01 -20.31 20.42
N ALA A 170 12.82 -19.87 20.03
CA ALA A 170 11.72 -20.77 19.72
C ALA A 170 12.03 -21.63 18.49
N ARG A 171 12.46 -21.01 17.39
CA ARG A 171 12.78 -21.73 16.14
C ARG A 171 13.99 -22.68 16.26
N ALA A 172 14.87 -22.44 17.23
CA ALA A 172 15.98 -23.37 17.53
C ALA A 172 15.49 -24.68 18.14
N GLN A 173 14.31 -24.72 18.74
CA GLN A 173 13.65 -25.94 19.24
C GLN A 173 12.84 -26.62 18.13
N GLN A 174 12.00 -25.85 17.48
CA GLN A 174 11.14 -26.30 16.38
C GLN A 174 10.83 -25.09 15.48
N PRO A 175 10.85 -25.23 14.14
CA PRO A 175 10.43 -24.18 13.22
C PRO A 175 9.04 -23.67 13.57
N ILE A 176 8.87 -22.35 13.55
CA ILE A 176 7.56 -21.72 13.76
C ILE A 176 6.81 -21.80 12.42
N ALA A 177 5.76 -22.62 12.37
CA ALA A 177 5.07 -22.96 11.14
C ALA A 177 3.82 -22.10 10.88
N THR A 178 3.13 -21.68 11.96
CA THR A 178 1.82 -21.03 11.85
C THR A 178 1.78 -19.64 12.48
N THR A 179 0.76 -18.91 12.10
CA THR A 179 0.50 -17.54 12.61
C THR A 179 0.27 -17.54 14.12
N LEU A 180 -0.52 -18.48 14.66
CA LEU A 180 -0.77 -18.51 16.11
C LEU A 180 0.44 -18.97 16.91
N GLU A 181 1.27 -19.88 16.41
CA GLU A 181 2.57 -20.19 17.02
C GLU A 181 3.45 -18.92 17.13
N LEU A 182 3.52 -18.13 16.06
CA LEU A 182 4.24 -16.85 16.09
C LEU A 182 3.63 -15.87 17.09
N VAL A 183 2.30 -15.78 17.17
CA VAL A 183 1.59 -14.93 18.15
C VAL A 183 1.98 -15.33 19.59
N ASP A 184 2.02 -16.61 19.88
CA ASP A 184 2.37 -17.10 21.22
C ASP A 184 3.82 -16.77 21.59
N VAL A 185 4.76 -16.92 20.64
CA VAL A 185 6.16 -16.50 20.82
C VAL A 185 6.26 -15.00 21.10
N ILE A 186 5.55 -14.17 20.33
CA ILE A 186 5.54 -12.70 20.53
C ILE A 186 4.99 -12.37 21.92
N ARG A 187 3.85 -12.94 22.29
CA ARG A 187 3.21 -12.70 23.60
C ARG A 187 4.12 -13.08 24.76
N SER A 188 4.82 -14.21 24.67
CA SER A 188 5.75 -14.66 25.71
C SER A 188 6.92 -13.70 25.95
N ALA A 189 7.32 -12.93 24.91
CA ALA A 189 8.38 -11.95 24.97
C ALA A 189 7.98 -10.58 25.53
N MET A 190 6.66 -10.32 25.61
CA MET A 190 6.15 -9.00 26.00
C MET A 190 5.84 -8.92 27.50
N PRO A 191 6.05 -7.75 28.14
CA PRO A 191 5.68 -7.56 29.54
C PRO A 191 4.16 -7.54 29.70
N GLY A 192 3.65 -7.98 30.85
CA GLY A 192 2.22 -8.07 31.13
C GLY A 192 1.45 -6.74 30.97
N ALA A 193 2.11 -5.60 31.16
CA ALA A 193 1.51 -4.29 30.91
C ALA A 193 1.19 -4.07 29.42
N ALA A 194 2.09 -4.49 28.53
CA ALA A 194 1.90 -4.38 27.09
C ALA A 194 0.79 -5.30 26.58
N LEU A 195 0.62 -6.47 27.20
CA LEU A 195 -0.45 -7.42 26.85
C LEU A 195 -1.87 -6.90 27.19
N ARG A 196 -1.97 -5.88 28.05
CA ARG A 196 -3.26 -5.25 28.43
C ARG A 196 -3.60 -4.00 27.59
N GLU A 197 -2.75 -3.62 26.63
CA GLU A 197 -3.04 -2.52 25.71
C GLU A 197 -4.23 -2.87 24.80
N LYS A 198 -4.95 -1.83 24.31
CA LYS A 198 -6.09 -2.03 23.39
C LYS A 198 -5.70 -2.70 22.08
N GLN A 199 -4.46 -2.50 21.65
CA GLN A 199 -3.94 -3.03 20.40
C GLN A 199 -3.43 -4.45 20.62
N HIS A 200 -3.77 -5.37 19.71
CA HIS A 200 -3.27 -6.74 19.77
C HIS A 200 -1.73 -6.76 19.79
N PRO A 201 -1.10 -7.52 20.71
CA PRO A 201 0.36 -7.48 20.90
C PRO A 201 1.17 -7.87 19.66
N ALA A 202 0.66 -8.77 18.82
CA ALA A 202 1.35 -9.20 17.60
C ALA A 202 1.17 -8.23 16.40
N LYS A 203 0.28 -7.23 16.47
CA LYS A 203 -0.06 -6.38 15.32
C LYS A 203 1.16 -5.74 14.66
N ARG A 204 2.04 -5.15 15.46
CA ARG A 204 3.24 -4.44 14.96
C ARG A 204 4.26 -5.39 14.36
N SER A 205 4.47 -6.55 14.99
CA SER A 205 5.38 -7.58 14.49
C SER A 205 4.87 -8.19 13.19
N PHE A 206 3.57 -8.46 13.08
CA PHE A 206 2.95 -8.93 11.82
C PHE A 206 3.07 -7.89 10.71
N GLN A 207 2.81 -6.61 11.01
CA GLN A 207 3.05 -5.51 10.05
C GLN A 207 4.50 -5.49 9.59
N ALA A 208 5.47 -5.62 10.51
CA ALA A 208 6.89 -5.59 10.20
C ALA A 208 7.29 -6.74 9.25
N ILE A 209 6.84 -7.95 9.56
CA ILE A 209 7.12 -9.14 8.74
C ILE A 209 6.47 -9.00 7.37
N ARG A 210 5.19 -8.58 7.30
CA ARG A 210 4.46 -8.36 6.06
C ARG A 210 5.17 -7.36 5.14
N ILE A 211 5.58 -6.22 5.70
CA ILE A 211 6.33 -5.20 4.96
C ILE A 211 7.65 -5.76 4.43
N ALA A 212 8.35 -6.58 5.22
CA ALA A 212 9.61 -7.20 4.80
C ALA A 212 9.40 -8.24 3.70
N VAL A 213 8.40 -9.11 3.83
CA VAL A 213 8.05 -10.14 2.82
C VAL A 213 7.71 -9.50 1.47
N ASN A 214 6.96 -8.41 1.48
CA ASN A 214 6.40 -7.81 0.28
C ASN A 214 7.18 -6.59 -0.22
N ASP A 215 8.25 -6.19 0.48
CA ASP A 215 9.05 -5.00 0.16
C ASP A 215 8.20 -3.73 -0.05
N GLU A 216 7.15 -3.58 0.79
CA GLU A 216 6.10 -2.59 0.60
C GLU A 216 6.64 -1.15 0.59
N LEU A 217 7.51 -0.80 1.53
CA LEU A 217 8.01 0.57 1.66
C LEU A 217 8.97 0.97 0.55
N ALA A 218 9.77 0.03 0.00
CA ALA A 218 10.59 0.32 -1.18
C ALA A 218 9.70 0.53 -2.40
N ALA A 219 8.67 -0.31 -2.58
CA ALA A 219 7.72 -0.15 -3.67
C ALA A 219 7.04 1.24 -3.66
N VAL A 220 6.63 1.73 -2.47
CA VAL A 220 6.05 3.09 -2.35
C VAL A 220 7.08 4.17 -2.69
N ARG A 221 8.35 4.04 -2.30
CA ARG A 221 9.40 5.01 -2.66
C ARG A 221 9.62 5.05 -4.16
N GLU A 222 9.82 3.90 -4.80
CA GLU A 222 10.05 3.78 -6.24
C GLU A 222 8.87 4.32 -7.05
N MET A 223 7.65 4.02 -6.64
CA MET A 223 6.44 4.58 -7.23
C MET A 223 6.43 6.11 -7.12
N MET A 224 6.71 6.67 -5.94
CA MET A 224 6.75 8.13 -5.74
C MET A 224 7.89 8.82 -6.51
N ASP A 225 8.96 8.07 -6.80
CA ASP A 225 10.08 8.60 -7.59
C ASP A 225 9.78 8.63 -9.10
N THR A 226 8.97 7.72 -9.62
CA THR A 226 8.81 7.51 -11.07
C THR A 226 7.40 7.81 -11.59
N ALA A 227 6.35 7.35 -10.92
CA ALA A 227 4.98 7.44 -11.41
C ALA A 227 4.49 8.88 -11.63
N PRO A 228 4.78 9.87 -10.75
CA PRO A 228 4.31 11.24 -10.95
C PRO A 228 4.83 11.90 -12.24
N ASP A 229 5.94 11.42 -12.81
CA ASP A 229 6.47 11.96 -14.07
C ASP A 229 5.65 11.54 -15.29
N LYS A 230 4.82 10.50 -15.13
CA LYS A 230 3.85 10.04 -16.14
C LYS A 230 2.49 10.76 -16.07
N LEU A 231 2.31 11.70 -15.14
CA LEU A 231 1.10 12.54 -15.13
C LEU A 231 1.21 13.66 -16.15
N ARG A 232 0.13 13.92 -16.87
CA ARG A 232 -0.06 15.14 -17.64
C ARG A 232 -0.16 16.35 -16.71
N VAL A 233 0.16 17.53 -17.20
CA VAL A 233 -0.12 18.79 -16.47
C VAL A 233 -1.63 18.87 -16.19
N GLY A 234 -1.99 19.17 -14.93
CA GLY A 234 -3.36 19.09 -14.41
C GLY A 234 -3.81 17.70 -13.98
N GLY A 235 -3.02 16.65 -14.25
CA GLY A 235 -3.30 15.29 -13.82
C GLY A 235 -3.15 15.11 -12.30
N ARG A 236 -3.88 14.15 -11.73
CA ARG A 236 -4.00 13.94 -10.28
C ARG A 236 -3.33 12.64 -9.82
N LEU A 237 -2.58 12.74 -8.73
CA LEU A 237 -2.07 11.61 -7.96
C LEU A 237 -2.88 11.50 -6.67
N CYS A 238 -3.57 10.38 -6.49
CA CYS A 238 -4.29 10.03 -5.27
C CYS A 238 -3.63 8.82 -4.63
N VAL A 239 -3.21 8.93 -3.36
CA VAL A 239 -2.57 7.84 -2.63
C VAL A 239 -3.21 7.69 -1.26
N ILE A 240 -3.80 6.50 -1.00
CA ILE A 240 -4.32 6.10 0.31
C ILE A 240 -3.21 5.31 1.02
N SER A 241 -2.97 5.63 2.27
CA SER A 241 -2.04 4.91 3.16
C SER A 241 -2.74 4.51 4.46
N PHE A 242 -2.29 3.40 5.07
CA PHE A 242 -2.92 2.83 6.27
C PHE A 242 -2.03 2.86 7.52
N HIS A 243 -0.77 3.20 7.37
CA HIS A 243 0.14 3.37 8.51
C HIS A 243 1.11 4.55 8.31
N SER A 244 1.75 4.93 9.44
CA SER A 244 2.63 6.11 9.54
C SER A 244 3.79 6.11 8.55
N LEU A 245 4.35 4.94 8.25
CA LEU A 245 5.53 4.82 7.39
C LEU A 245 5.18 5.09 5.92
N GLU A 246 4.08 4.52 5.42
CA GLU A 246 3.56 4.81 4.07
C GLU A 246 3.25 6.30 3.93
N ASP A 247 2.42 6.84 4.85
CA ASP A 247 2.02 8.24 4.85
C ASP A 247 3.23 9.19 4.84
N ARG A 248 4.29 8.83 5.59
CA ARG A 248 5.54 9.61 5.63
C ARG A 248 6.26 9.60 4.29
N ILE A 249 6.35 8.45 3.62
CA ILE A 249 6.99 8.34 2.29
C ILE A 249 6.22 9.15 1.26
N VAL A 250 4.90 8.99 1.19
CA VAL A 250 4.04 9.72 0.24
C VAL A 250 4.12 11.22 0.49
N LYS A 251 3.96 11.66 1.75
CA LYS A 251 4.09 13.08 2.14
C LYS A 251 5.44 13.65 1.72
N THR A 252 6.52 12.94 2.02
CA THR A 252 7.88 13.41 1.72
C THR A 252 8.13 13.42 0.20
N GLY A 253 7.63 12.41 -0.53
CA GLY A 253 7.73 12.34 -1.99
C GLY A 253 7.03 13.51 -2.68
N ILE A 254 5.78 13.83 -2.25
CA ILE A 254 5.06 15.01 -2.74
C ILE A 254 5.84 16.30 -2.39
N ALA A 255 6.23 16.46 -1.12
CA ALA A 255 6.91 17.67 -0.66
C ALA A 255 8.25 17.91 -1.38
N ARG A 256 9.01 16.87 -1.71
CA ARG A 256 10.25 16.95 -2.47
C ARG A 256 10.01 17.47 -3.89
N ARG A 257 8.90 17.11 -4.51
CA ARG A 257 8.50 17.58 -5.86
C ARG A 257 7.82 18.95 -5.84
N GLU A 258 7.28 19.36 -4.68
CA GLU A 258 6.63 20.66 -4.47
C GLU A 258 7.61 21.73 -3.98
N HIS A 259 8.54 21.38 -3.07
CA HIS A 259 9.43 22.31 -2.37
C HIS A 259 10.85 21.78 -2.26
N GLY A 260 11.33 21.06 -3.27
CA GLY A 260 12.63 20.38 -3.24
C GLY A 260 13.85 21.29 -3.45
N CYS A 261 13.66 22.61 -3.50
CA CYS A 261 14.76 23.57 -3.61
C CYS A 261 15.66 23.49 -2.36
N THR A 262 16.97 23.31 -2.59
CA THR A 262 18.01 23.19 -1.52
C THR A 262 18.81 24.50 -1.34
N CYS A 263 18.50 25.54 -2.09
CA CYS A 263 19.13 26.85 -1.93
C CYS A 263 18.79 27.48 -0.59
N PRO A 264 19.70 28.27 0.02
CA PRO A 264 19.38 29.12 1.15
C PRO A 264 18.21 30.04 0.82
N ARG A 265 17.32 30.28 1.79
CA ARG A 265 16.12 31.13 1.58
C ARG A 265 16.47 32.57 1.18
N GLU A 266 17.64 33.03 1.61
CA GLU A 266 18.17 34.37 1.35
C GLU A 266 18.88 34.47 -0.01
N ALA A 267 19.03 33.35 -0.74
CA ALA A 267 19.68 33.37 -2.04
C ALA A 267 18.84 34.16 -3.07
N PRO A 268 19.40 35.17 -3.75
CA PRO A 268 18.65 36.00 -4.68
C PRO A 268 18.20 35.25 -5.94
N VAL A 269 18.87 34.14 -6.26
CA VAL A 269 18.59 33.30 -7.43
C VAL A 269 18.74 31.82 -7.04
N CYS A 270 17.83 30.99 -7.49
CA CYS A 270 17.93 29.54 -7.31
C CYS A 270 19.02 28.96 -8.21
N THR A 271 20.01 28.28 -7.62
CA THR A 271 21.15 27.66 -8.34
C THR A 271 21.09 26.13 -8.33
N CYS A 272 20.15 25.51 -7.61
CA CYS A 272 20.04 24.04 -7.53
C CYS A 272 19.30 23.41 -8.73
N GLY A 273 18.75 24.22 -9.64
CA GLY A 273 18.01 23.73 -10.81
C GLY A 273 16.67 23.07 -10.49
N PHE A 274 16.15 23.21 -9.25
CA PHE A 274 14.87 22.63 -8.88
C PHE A 274 13.74 23.21 -9.72
N VAL A 275 12.94 22.30 -10.30
CA VAL A 275 11.68 22.61 -10.97
C VAL A 275 10.55 21.94 -10.20
N GLN A 276 9.60 22.73 -9.74
CA GLN A 276 8.41 22.21 -9.10
C GLN A 276 7.59 21.41 -10.13
N THR A 277 7.22 20.19 -9.78
CA THR A 277 6.48 19.30 -10.68
C THR A 277 5.15 18.83 -10.10
N LEU A 278 4.98 18.93 -8.78
CA LEU A 278 3.73 18.63 -8.10
C LEU A 278 3.30 19.82 -7.24
N ARG A 279 2.00 19.89 -7.00
CA ARG A 279 1.36 20.77 -6.02
C ARG A 279 0.37 19.98 -5.19
N SER A 280 0.49 20.03 -3.86
CA SER A 280 -0.49 19.41 -2.95
C SER A 280 -1.87 20.05 -3.14
N VAL A 281 -2.91 19.24 -3.34
CA VAL A 281 -4.30 19.73 -3.42
C VAL A 281 -4.80 20.15 -2.04
N SER A 282 -4.37 19.42 -1.00
CA SER A 282 -4.63 19.78 0.38
C SER A 282 -3.39 19.61 1.25
N ARG A 283 -3.18 20.54 2.23
CA ARG A 283 -2.05 20.47 3.17
C ARG A 283 -2.14 19.27 4.12
N LYS A 284 -3.36 18.91 4.52
CA LYS A 284 -3.65 17.80 5.43
C LYS A 284 -4.16 16.60 4.60
N PRO A 285 -3.91 15.37 5.05
CA PRO A 285 -4.55 14.23 4.41
C PRO A 285 -6.08 14.31 4.60
N ILE A 286 -6.80 13.82 3.62
CA ILE A 286 -8.24 13.59 3.73
C ILE A 286 -8.43 12.30 4.52
N LEU A 287 -9.33 12.34 5.50
CA LEU A 287 -9.63 11.23 6.41
C LEU A 287 -11.04 10.71 6.16
N PRO A 288 -11.32 9.43 6.46
CA PRO A 288 -12.66 8.87 6.36
C PRO A 288 -13.66 9.63 7.22
N GLY A 289 -14.86 9.83 6.67
CA GLY A 289 -15.98 10.41 7.37
C GLY A 289 -16.53 9.50 8.47
N LYS A 290 -17.39 10.05 9.36
CA LYS A 290 -18.01 9.26 10.44
C LYS A 290 -18.85 8.11 9.93
N GLU A 291 -19.64 8.34 8.89
CA GLU A 291 -20.50 7.33 8.27
C GLU A 291 -19.68 6.17 7.69
N GLU A 292 -18.56 6.48 7.03
CA GLU A 292 -17.65 5.44 6.53
C GLU A 292 -17.03 4.63 7.68
N LEU A 293 -16.61 5.29 8.76
CA LEU A 293 -16.02 4.61 9.92
C LEU A 293 -16.99 3.67 10.65
N GLU A 294 -18.29 3.95 10.59
CA GLU A 294 -19.34 3.11 11.17
C GLU A 294 -19.57 1.84 10.34
N CYS A 295 -19.56 1.95 9.00
CA CYS A 295 -19.82 0.82 8.09
C CYS A 295 -18.55 0.11 7.61
N ASN A 296 -17.38 0.77 7.62
CA ASN A 296 -16.10 0.23 7.15
C ASN A 296 -14.98 0.39 8.19
N PRO A 297 -14.85 -0.53 9.18
CA PRO A 297 -13.79 -0.46 10.20
C PRO A 297 -12.36 -0.45 9.63
N ARG A 298 -12.15 -0.94 8.40
CA ARG A 298 -10.84 -0.96 7.71
C ARG A 298 -10.37 0.44 7.33
N ALA A 299 -11.29 1.39 7.12
CA ALA A 299 -10.98 2.78 6.83
C ALA A 299 -10.35 3.53 8.01
N ARG A 300 -10.38 2.97 9.24
CA ARG A 300 -10.01 3.68 10.48
C ARG A 300 -8.64 4.34 10.46
N SER A 301 -7.67 3.76 9.78
CA SER A 301 -6.29 4.28 9.71
C SER A 301 -5.97 4.93 8.38
N ALA A 302 -6.93 4.98 7.45
CA ALA A 302 -6.74 5.48 6.10
C ALA A 302 -6.46 6.98 6.06
N LYS A 303 -5.58 7.37 5.15
CA LYS A 303 -5.22 8.76 4.86
C LYS A 303 -5.04 8.92 3.36
N LEU A 304 -5.89 9.69 2.73
CA LEU A 304 -5.73 10.03 1.32
C LEU A 304 -4.88 11.31 1.18
N ARG A 305 -3.83 11.25 0.39
CA ARG A 305 -3.07 12.42 -0.08
C ARG A 305 -3.28 12.60 -1.56
N VAL A 306 -3.48 13.86 -1.94
CA VAL A 306 -3.74 14.26 -3.32
C VAL A 306 -2.74 15.32 -3.74
N ALA A 307 -2.12 15.11 -4.91
CA ALA A 307 -1.27 16.08 -5.56
C ALA A 307 -1.68 16.26 -7.04
N GLU A 308 -1.41 17.42 -7.58
CA GLU A 308 -1.65 17.78 -8.99
C GLU A 308 -0.31 18.01 -9.69
N ARG A 309 -0.18 17.51 -10.91
CA ARG A 309 0.96 17.81 -11.80
C ARG A 309 0.83 19.24 -12.34
N ILE A 310 1.90 20.04 -12.19
CA ILE A 310 1.95 21.43 -12.69
C ILE A 310 3.01 21.60 -13.75
#